data_3c15fa22463a8a91d0a95bf1f1e54b59
#
_entry.id   3c15fa22463a8a91d0a95bf1f1e54b59
#
_cell.length_a   1.000
_cell.length_b   1.000
_cell.length_c   1.000
_cell.angle_alpha   90.00
_cell.angle_beta   90.00
_cell.angle_gamma   90.00
#
_symmetry.space_group_name_H-M   'P 1'
#
loop_
_entity.id
_entity.type
_entity.pdbx_description
1 polymer ?
#
loop_
_entity_poly.entity_id
_entity_poly.type
_entity_poly.pdbx_seq_one_letter_code
_entity_poly.pdbx_strand_id
1 'polypeptide(L)'
;MAFYLPYLLIFVSISGIIWLIYKIFQTRYSLKGSKIRFKRFFLLGCIFSLIIVSSGLLGVLEGNKRVSRSILLGNVTQKYESARNKKKKEQALAQKIEKFTACYEDMNDIFVKQEKRLTDKNMETLTRLYRNLPEEPQKEYQEKYEQVKKDVQYVKDTKIEEACSDLFGDTNPWFASEEEKKEKQQSVTYERYENLFQQATNIQSPTKKETALNYLESVKEWLDQQQQN
;
A
#
# COMPACT_ATOMS: atom_id res chain seq x y z
N MET A 1 -10.26 42.62 6.22
CA MET A 1 -10.48 43.31 7.52
C MET A 1 -9.81 42.64 8.74
N ALA A 2 -9.58 41.34 8.75
CA ALA A 2 -8.95 40.64 9.91
C ALA A 2 -7.48 40.98 10.16
N PHE A 3 -6.75 41.59 9.23
CA PHE A 3 -5.32 41.89 9.33
C PHE A 3 -4.97 43.01 10.29
N TYR A 4 -5.91 43.93 10.55
CA TYR A 4 -5.66 45.11 11.38
C TYR A 4 -6.08 44.93 12.85
N LEU A 5 -6.81 43.86 13.14
CA LEU A 5 -7.33 43.63 14.50
C LEU A 5 -6.24 43.50 15.57
N PRO A 6 -5.14 42.74 15.38
CA PRO A 6 -4.07 42.63 16.38
C PRO A 6 -3.32 43.95 16.58
N TYR A 7 -3.12 44.73 15.51
CA TYR A 7 -2.47 46.04 15.64
C TYR A 7 -3.34 47.05 16.39
N LEU A 8 -4.66 46.99 16.16
CA LEU A 8 -5.63 47.82 16.84
C LEU A 8 -5.68 47.48 18.34
N LEU A 9 -5.66 46.22 18.70
CA LEU A 9 -5.60 45.74 20.08
C LEU A 9 -4.30 46.20 20.79
N ILE A 10 -3.15 46.09 20.11
CA ILE A 10 -1.87 46.57 20.62
C ILE A 10 -1.92 48.09 20.87
N PHE A 11 -2.45 48.86 19.92
CA PHE A 11 -2.57 50.33 20.03
C PHE A 11 -3.48 50.74 21.21
N VAL A 12 -4.64 50.11 21.35
CA VAL A 12 -5.57 50.34 22.47
C VAL A 12 -4.91 49.98 23.80
N SER A 13 -4.16 48.91 23.88
CA SER A 13 -3.47 48.45 25.10
C SER A 13 -2.34 49.42 25.50
N ILE A 14 -1.54 49.91 24.54
CA ILE A 14 -0.49 50.92 24.79
C ILE A 14 -1.11 52.19 25.26
N SER A 15 -2.17 52.68 24.61
CA SER A 15 -2.91 53.88 25.01
C SER A 15 -3.48 53.77 26.44
N GLY A 16 -4.00 52.57 26.78
CA GLY A 16 -4.49 52.26 28.13
C GLY A 16 -3.39 52.29 29.19
N ILE A 17 -2.19 51.78 28.87
CA ILE A 17 -1.04 51.86 29.80
C ILE A 17 -0.58 53.31 30.00
N ILE A 18 -0.46 54.08 28.92
CA ILE A 18 -0.10 55.51 29.01
C ILE A 18 -1.10 56.27 29.87
N TRP A 19 -2.41 56.05 29.67
CA TRP A 19 -3.46 56.66 30.47
C TRP A 19 -3.39 56.24 31.94
N LEU A 20 -3.09 54.96 32.24
CA LEU A 20 -2.88 54.47 33.60
C LEU A 20 -1.67 55.11 34.29
N ILE A 21 -0.56 55.26 33.57
CA ILE A 21 0.64 55.92 34.07
C ILE A 21 0.31 57.37 34.37
N TYR A 22 -0.38 58.04 33.46
CA TYR A 22 -0.83 59.43 33.67
C TYR A 22 -1.73 59.60 34.94
N LYS A 23 -2.70 58.68 35.10
CA LYS A 23 -3.56 58.65 36.30
C LYS A 23 -2.82 58.34 37.58
N ILE A 24 -1.82 57.48 37.56
CA ILE A 24 -0.97 57.18 38.70
C ILE A 24 -0.15 58.44 39.08
N PHE A 25 0.40 59.19 38.12
CA PHE A 25 1.09 60.46 38.33
C PHE A 25 0.15 61.47 38.90
N GLN A 26 -1.02 61.66 38.36
CA GLN A 26 -2.03 62.61 38.84
C GLN A 26 -2.49 62.33 40.30
N THR A 27 -2.62 61.05 40.66
CA THR A 27 -3.00 60.62 42.00
C THR A 27 -1.84 60.71 43.01
N ARG A 28 -0.58 60.68 42.57
CA ARG A 28 0.61 60.88 43.43
C ARG A 28 0.74 62.33 43.95
N TYR A 29 0.28 63.31 43.17
CA TYR A 29 0.26 64.72 43.57
C TYR A 29 -0.93 65.04 44.46
N SER A 30 -1.95 64.19 44.56
CA SER A 30 -3.07 64.30 45.50
C SER A 30 -2.81 63.44 46.72
N LEU A 31 -2.02 63.97 47.66
CA LEU A 31 -1.62 63.35 48.91
C LEU A 31 -2.79 63.04 49.84
N LYS A 32 -3.52 62.01 49.64
CA LYS A 32 -4.33 61.28 50.65
C LYS A 32 -5.15 60.19 49.99
N GLY A 33 -4.53 59.12 49.60
CA GLY A 33 -5.38 58.12 48.95
C GLY A 33 -4.79 56.76 48.88
N SER A 34 -4.99 56.04 49.89
CA SER A 34 -5.19 54.61 50.05
C SER A 34 -4.40 53.69 49.16
N LYS A 35 -3.61 52.81 49.78
CA LYS A 35 -2.96 51.60 49.26
C LYS A 35 -3.90 50.71 48.35
N ILE A 36 -5.23 50.84 48.54
CA ILE A 36 -6.26 50.14 47.83
C ILE A 36 -6.38 50.56 46.32
N ARG A 37 -6.23 51.92 46.07
CA ARG A 37 -6.29 52.41 44.65
C ARG A 37 -5.06 52.01 43.87
N PHE A 38 -3.88 51.99 44.48
CA PHE A 38 -2.63 51.61 43.88
C PHE A 38 -2.70 50.10 43.44
N LYS A 39 -3.22 49.24 44.31
CA LYS A 39 -3.41 47.80 43.95
C LYS A 39 -4.33 47.61 42.74
N ARG A 40 -5.42 48.37 42.64
CA ARG A 40 -6.35 48.30 41.48
C ARG A 40 -5.69 48.76 40.19
N PHE A 41 -4.91 49.85 40.22
CA PHE A 41 -4.18 50.33 39.05
C PHE A 41 -3.07 49.38 38.62
N PHE A 42 -2.36 48.77 39.58
CA PHE A 42 -1.35 47.77 39.29
C PHE A 42 -1.96 46.54 38.64
N LEU A 43 -3.09 46.07 39.14
CA LEU A 43 -3.80 44.91 38.59
C LEU A 43 -4.32 45.16 37.16
N LEU A 44 -4.84 46.38 36.90
CA LEU A 44 -5.23 46.78 35.54
C LEU A 44 -4.01 46.88 34.61
N GLY A 45 -2.88 47.41 35.08
CA GLY A 45 -1.64 47.40 34.28
C GLY A 45 -1.15 46.01 33.89
N CYS A 46 -1.23 45.06 34.83
CA CYS A 46 -0.91 43.64 34.53
C CYS A 46 -1.87 43.03 33.49
N ILE A 47 -3.17 43.33 33.58
CA ILE A 47 -4.15 42.85 32.59
C ILE A 47 -3.84 43.42 31.19
N PHE A 48 -3.56 44.73 31.07
CA PHE A 48 -3.20 45.32 29.79
C PHE A 48 -1.88 44.79 29.24
N SER A 49 -0.89 44.53 30.10
CA SER A 49 0.36 43.91 29.71
C SER A 49 0.15 42.48 29.17
N LEU A 50 -0.70 41.68 29.82
CA LEU A 50 -1.08 40.35 29.35
C LEU A 50 -1.78 40.40 27.99
N ILE A 51 -2.66 41.38 27.74
CA ILE A 51 -3.34 41.57 26.46
C ILE A 51 -2.33 41.92 25.35
N ILE A 52 -1.33 42.78 25.66
CA ILE A 52 -0.27 43.10 24.65
C ILE A 52 0.54 41.87 24.31
N VAL A 53 0.96 41.09 25.30
CA VAL A 53 1.75 39.87 25.08
C VAL A 53 0.95 38.85 24.29
N SER A 54 -0.31 38.62 24.66
CA SER A 54 -1.19 37.66 23.95
C SER A 54 -1.53 38.14 22.52
N SER A 55 -1.78 39.46 22.32
CA SER A 55 -2.02 40.01 20.98
C SER A 55 -0.78 40.01 20.12
N GLY A 56 0.40 40.24 20.69
CA GLY A 56 1.69 40.10 20.03
C GLY A 56 1.95 38.67 19.58
N LEU A 57 1.70 37.71 20.47
CA LEU A 57 1.80 36.27 20.16
C LEU A 57 0.79 35.84 19.07
N LEU A 58 -0.47 36.27 19.14
CA LEU A 58 -1.49 36.03 18.12
C LEU A 58 -1.14 36.73 16.81
N GLY A 59 -0.66 37.95 16.83
CA GLY A 59 -0.20 38.66 15.63
C GLY A 59 1.00 38.01 14.96
N VAL A 60 1.92 37.44 15.73
CA VAL A 60 3.05 36.64 15.23
C VAL A 60 2.54 35.29 14.67
N LEU A 61 1.52 34.70 15.28
CA LEU A 61 0.93 33.43 14.83
C LEU A 61 0.02 33.59 13.60
N GLU A 62 -0.76 34.64 13.50
CA GLU A 62 -1.75 34.86 12.43
C GLU A 62 -1.25 35.80 11.33
N GLY A 63 -0.58 36.89 11.67
CA GLY A 63 -0.23 37.97 10.74
C GLY A 63 0.85 37.64 9.74
N ASN A 64 1.60 36.56 9.93
CA ASN A 64 2.73 36.28 9.07
C ASN A 64 3.00 34.78 8.85
N LYS A 65 1.99 34.03 8.38
CA LYS A 65 2.18 32.66 7.92
C LYS A 65 3.29 32.50 6.87
N ARG A 66 3.66 33.57 6.16
CA ARG A 66 4.77 33.54 5.19
C ARG A 66 6.07 34.18 5.73
N VAL A 67 6.03 35.27 6.44
CA VAL A 67 7.22 36.00 6.88
C VAL A 67 7.72 35.57 8.26
N SER A 68 6.86 35.30 9.25
CA SER A 68 7.30 34.71 10.53
C SER A 68 7.74 33.24 10.38
N ARG A 69 7.16 32.46 9.43
CA ARG A 69 7.70 31.15 9.06
C ARG A 69 9.11 31.23 8.47
N SER A 70 9.44 32.30 7.75
CA SER A 70 10.77 32.45 7.16
C SER A 70 11.81 33.00 8.15
N ILE A 71 11.44 33.79 9.12
CA ILE A 71 12.41 34.53 9.95
C ILE A 71 12.67 33.87 11.33
N LEU A 72 11.68 33.31 11.99
CA LEU A 72 11.86 32.79 13.37
C LEU A 72 11.54 31.27 13.51
N LEU A 73 10.64 30.72 12.72
CA LEU A 73 10.24 29.31 12.78
C LEU A 73 10.44 28.57 11.44
N GLY A 74 10.79 29.26 10.36
CA GLY A 74 10.83 28.73 9.01
C GLY A 74 11.74 27.51 8.86
N ASN A 75 12.88 27.52 9.48
CA ASN A 75 13.82 26.38 9.44
C ASN A 75 13.37 25.21 10.33
N VAL A 76 12.67 25.47 11.42
CA VAL A 76 12.26 24.41 12.36
C VAL A 76 10.98 23.74 11.89
N THR A 77 9.96 24.47 11.47
CA THR A 77 8.70 23.89 10.96
C THR A 77 8.93 23.18 9.62
N GLN A 78 9.74 23.73 8.72
CA GLN A 78 10.08 23.09 7.45
C GLN A 78 10.89 21.81 7.67
N LYS A 79 11.80 21.79 8.64
CA LYS A 79 12.55 20.61 9.04
C LYS A 79 11.64 19.55 9.69
N TYR A 80 10.67 19.98 10.52
CA TYR A 80 9.66 19.08 11.12
C TYR A 80 8.68 18.52 10.07
N GLU A 81 8.19 19.36 9.15
CA GLU A 81 7.30 18.92 8.06
C GLU A 81 8.03 17.98 7.09
N SER A 82 9.29 18.26 6.76
CA SER A 82 10.10 17.37 5.91
C SER A 82 10.39 16.03 6.59
N ALA A 83 10.72 16.02 7.88
CA ALA A 83 10.92 14.81 8.67
C ALA A 83 9.63 14.00 8.81
N ARG A 84 8.49 14.68 9.06
CA ARG A 84 7.17 14.03 9.12
C ARG A 84 6.76 13.43 7.77
N ASN A 85 7.01 14.15 6.68
CA ASN A 85 6.72 13.65 5.33
C ASN A 85 7.65 12.49 4.93
N LYS A 86 8.92 12.53 5.34
CA LYS A 86 9.86 11.43 5.17
C LYS A 86 9.37 10.19 5.92
N LYS A 87 9.01 10.34 7.21
CA LYS A 87 8.47 9.24 8.03
C LYS A 87 7.18 8.64 7.44
N LYS A 88 6.26 9.47 6.91
CA LYS A 88 5.06 8.98 6.22
C LYS A 88 5.40 8.19 4.95
N LYS A 89 6.37 8.64 4.15
CA LYS A 89 6.82 7.93 2.96
C LYS A 89 7.47 6.59 3.33
N GLU A 90 8.31 6.57 4.36
CA GLU A 90 8.93 5.34 4.88
C GLU A 90 7.88 4.34 5.40
N GLN A 91 6.88 4.82 6.14
CA GLN A 91 5.77 3.97 6.62
C GLN A 91 4.93 3.42 5.46
N ALA A 92 4.62 4.25 4.46
CA ALA A 92 3.88 3.80 3.28
C ALA A 92 4.68 2.78 2.45
N LEU A 93 5.99 2.94 2.36
CA LEU A 93 6.88 1.97 1.72
C LEU A 93 6.92 0.65 2.51
N ALA A 94 7.12 0.72 3.82
CA ALA A 94 7.12 -0.46 4.69
C ALA A 94 5.82 -1.26 4.56
N GLN A 95 4.66 -0.59 4.53
CA GLN A 95 3.37 -1.25 4.32
C GLN A 95 3.25 -1.93 2.94
N LYS A 96 3.83 -1.36 1.89
CA LYS A 96 3.84 -1.99 0.57
C LYS A 96 4.70 -3.24 0.54
N ILE A 97 5.89 -3.17 1.15
CA ILE A 97 6.81 -4.31 1.28
C ILE A 97 6.15 -5.41 2.11
N GLU A 98 5.56 -5.08 3.25
CA GLU A 98 4.85 -6.02 4.12
C GLU A 98 3.74 -6.77 3.37
N LYS A 99 2.89 -6.06 2.60
CA LYS A 99 1.85 -6.69 1.79
C LYS A 99 2.39 -7.62 0.71
N PHE A 100 3.47 -7.22 0.04
CA PHE A 100 4.12 -8.08 -0.94
C PHE A 100 4.71 -9.33 -0.27
N THR A 101 5.46 -9.15 0.82
CA THR A 101 6.10 -10.26 1.56
C THR A 101 5.06 -11.23 2.09
N ALA A 102 3.98 -10.75 2.70
CA ALA A 102 2.90 -11.60 3.19
C ALA A 102 2.25 -12.42 2.05
N CYS A 103 1.98 -11.82 0.89
CA CYS A 103 1.45 -12.53 -0.27
C CYS A 103 2.46 -13.56 -0.81
N TYR A 104 3.74 -13.21 -0.85
CA TYR A 104 4.81 -14.11 -1.26
C TYR A 104 4.94 -15.30 -0.29
N GLU A 105 4.92 -15.07 1.01
CA GLU A 105 5.00 -16.12 2.05
C GLU A 105 3.80 -17.07 1.98
N ASP A 106 2.59 -16.53 1.80
CA ASP A 106 1.38 -17.34 1.61
C ASP A 106 1.48 -18.25 0.38
N MET A 107 2.04 -17.74 -0.73
CA MET A 107 2.27 -18.54 -1.93
C MET A 107 3.38 -19.59 -1.77
N ASN A 108 4.31 -19.41 -0.85
CA ASN A 108 5.40 -20.34 -0.54
C ASN A 108 5.14 -21.23 0.67
N ASP A 109 3.97 -21.13 1.29
CA ASP A 109 3.64 -21.92 2.47
C ASP A 109 3.64 -23.43 2.12
N ILE A 110 4.60 -24.16 2.67
CA ILE A 110 4.78 -25.60 2.46
C ILE A 110 3.66 -26.45 3.09
N PHE A 111 2.93 -25.91 4.06
CA PHE A 111 1.82 -26.60 4.74
C PHE A 111 0.52 -26.58 3.93
N VAL A 112 0.44 -25.73 2.92
CA VAL A 112 -0.70 -25.64 2.01
C VAL A 112 -0.36 -26.31 0.68
N LYS A 113 -1.31 -27.11 0.12
CA LYS A 113 -1.12 -27.77 -1.19
C LYS A 113 -0.80 -26.73 -2.27
N GLN A 114 0.19 -27.03 -3.12
CA GLN A 114 0.64 -26.13 -4.20
C GLN A 114 -0.50 -25.66 -5.09
N GLU A 115 -1.42 -26.57 -5.44
CA GLU A 115 -2.60 -26.30 -6.27
C GLU A 115 -3.51 -25.20 -5.72
N LYS A 116 -3.54 -25.01 -4.38
CA LYS A 116 -4.36 -23.99 -3.72
C LYS A 116 -3.65 -22.65 -3.63
N ARG A 117 -2.34 -22.63 -3.48
CA ARG A 117 -1.53 -21.42 -3.27
C ARG A 117 -0.92 -20.87 -4.56
N LEU A 118 -0.47 -21.76 -5.47
CA LEU A 118 0.15 -21.39 -6.74
C LEU A 118 -0.91 -21.32 -7.85
N THR A 119 -1.82 -20.35 -7.73
CA THR A 119 -2.91 -20.12 -8.67
C THR A 119 -2.68 -18.84 -9.48
N ASP A 120 -3.33 -18.73 -10.65
CA ASP A 120 -3.32 -17.51 -11.46
C ASP A 120 -3.78 -16.29 -10.67
N LYS A 121 -4.83 -16.43 -9.90
CA LYS A 121 -5.40 -15.35 -9.08
C LYS A 121 -4.39 -14.82 -8.04
N ASN A 122 -3.67 -15.74 -7.38
CA ASN A 122 -2.64 -15.36 -6.41
C ASN A 122 -1.45 -14.72 -7.12
N MET A 123 -1.04 -15.27 -8.27
CA MET A 123 0.03 -14.69 -9.10
C MET A 123 -0.32 -13.29 -9.62
N GLU A 124 -1.55 -13.08 -10.05
CA GLU A 124 -2.03 -11.76 -10.47
C GLU A 124 -1.97 -10.75 -9.30
N THR A 125 -2.39 -11.19 -8.10
CA THR A 125 -2.30 -10.38 -6.89
C THR A 125 -0.85 -10.04 -6.55
N LEU A 126 0.05 -11.02 -6.56
CA LEU A 126 1.48 -10.82 -6.32
C LEU A 126 2.09 -9.88 -7.36
N THR A 127 1.74 -10.05 -8.64
CA THR A 127 2.20 -9.17 -9.73
C THR A 127 1.78 -7.73 -9.52
N ARG A 128 0.53 -7.50 -9.13
CA ARG A 128 0.04 -6.15 -8.81
C ARG A 128 0.79 -5.53 -7.63
N LEU A 129 1.04 -6.30 -6.58
CA LEU A 129 1.79 -5.84 -5.40
C LEU A 129 3.24 -5.52 -5.77
N TYR A 130 3.89 -6.39 -6.54
CA TYR A 130 5.26 -6.21 -7.04
C TYR A 130 5.39 -4.93 -7.87
N ARG A 131 4.49 -4.69 -8.84
CA ARG A 131 4.49 -3.47 -9.67
C ARG A 131 4.26 -2.19 -8.87
N ASN A 132 3.60 -2.27 -7.72
CA ASN A 132 3.38 -1.13 -6.83
C ASN A 132 4.57 -0.81 -5.90
N LEU A 133 5.60 -1.65 -5.87
CA LEU A 133 6.84 -1.36 -5.18
C LEU A 133 7.65 -0.31 -5.96
N PRO A 134 8.41 0.57 -5.28
CA PRO A 134 9.42 1.40 -5.91
C PRO A 134 10.54 0.56 -6.54
N GLU A 135 11.32 1.17 -7.43
CA GLU A 135 12.35 0.50 -8.23
C GLU A 135 13.39 -0.27 -7.40
N GLU A 136 13.87 0.30 -6.30
CA GLU A 136 14.86 -0.34 -5.43
C GLU A 136 14.33 -1.63 -4.77
N PRO A 137 13.18 -1.64 -4.05
CA PRO A 137 12.58 -2.88 -3.58
C PRO A 137 12.19 -3.84 -4.71
N GLN A 138 11.78 -3.37 -5.89
CA GLN A 138 11.52 -4.27 -7.01
C GLN A 138 12.76 -5.07 -7.41
N LYS A 139 13.93 -4.43 -7.48
CA LYS A 139 15.21 -5.12 -7.76
C LYS A 139 15.55 -6.15 -6.70
N GLU A 140 15.34 -5.80 -5.42
CA GLU A 140 15.62 -6.70 -4.29
C GLU A 140 14.73 -7.94 -4.33
N TYR A 141 13.45 -7.80 -4.67
CA TYR A 141 12.48 -8.89 -4.68
C TYR A 141 12.30 -9.56 -6.05
N GLN A 142 13.05 -9.16 -7.06
CA GLN A 142 12.92 -9.67 -8.43
C GLN A 142 13.10 -11.19 -8.52
N GLU A 143 14.12 -11.73 -7.91
CA GLU A 143 14.40 -13.18 -7.94
C GLU A 143 13.26 -13.97 -7.30
N LYS A 144 12.76 -13.52 -6.15
CA LYS A 144 11.64 -14.14 -5.45
C LYS A 144 10.36 -14.12 -6.29
N TYR A 145 10.08 -13.00 -6.93
CA TYR A 145 8.93 -12.85 -7.81
C TYR A 145 9.00 -13.78 -9.03
N GLU A 146 10.15 -13.83 -9.71
CA GLU A 146 10.34 -14.69 -10.88
C GLU A 146 10.34 -16.18 -10.50
N GLN A 147 10.81 -16.54 -9.30
CA GLN A 147 10.72 -17.92 -8.81
C GLN A 147 9.27 -18.35 -8.63
N VAL A 148 8.45 -17.59 -7.91
CA VAL A 148 7.02 -17.91 -7.74
C VAL A 148 6.29 -18.00 -9.09
N LYS A 149 6.63 -17.14 -10.04
CA LYS A 149 6.05 -17.17 -11.39
C LYS A 149 6.39 -18.49 -12.12
N LYS A 150 7.62 -18.97 -11.98
CA LYS A 150 8.02 -20.29 -12.52
C LYS A 150 7.28 -21.42 -11.82
N ASP A 151 7.12 -21.34 -10.50
CA ASP A 151 6.42 -22.37 -9.73
C ASP A 151 4.93 -22.44 -10.08
N VAL A 152 4.27 -21.29 -10.29
CA VAL A 152 2.88 -21.24 -10.78
C VAL A 152 2.77 -21.87 -12.17
N GLN A 153 3.70 -21.55 -13.07
CA GLN A 153 3.73 -22.15 -14.40
C GLN A 153 3.97 -23.67 -14.35
N TYR A 154 4.88 -24.10 -13.49
CA TYR A 154 5.14 -25.53 -13.29
C TYR A 154 3.90 -26.30 -12.81
N VAL A 155 3.14 -25.73 -11.87
CA VAL A 155 1.86 -26.33 -11.40
C VAL A 155 0.82 -26.39 -12.50
N LYS A 156 0.74 -25.36 -13.36
CA LYS A 156 -0.14 -25.39 -14.53
C LYS A 156 0.25 -26.48 -15.51
N ASP A 157 1.52 -26.53 -15.85
CA ASP A 157 2.05 -27.54 -16.77
C ASP A 157 1.79 -28.97 -16.25
N THR A 158 1.94 -29.17 -14.93
CA THR A 158 1.64 -30.45 -14.26
C THR A 158 0.16 -30.84 -14.41
N LYS A 159 -0.74 -29.86 -14.13
CA LYS A 159 -2.20 -30.14 -14.27
C LYS A 159 -2.61 -30.48 -15.68
N ILE A 160 -2.01 -29.86 -16.68
CA ILE A 160 -2.30 -30.17 -18.07
C ILE A 160 -1.75 -31.57 -18.41
N GLU A 161 -0.53 -31.88 -17.99
CA GLU A 161 0.08 -33.22 -18.17
C GLU A 161 -0.77 -34.32 -17.53
N GLU A 162 -1.19 -34.10 -16.24
CA GLU A 162 -2.09 -35.01 -15.52
C GLU A 162 -3.43 -35.18 -16.26
N ALA A 163 -4.06 -34.09 -16.70
CA ALA A 163 -5.30 -34.13 -17.44
C ALA A 163 -5.19 -34.88 -18.79
N CYS A 164 -4.04 -34.77 -19.44
CA CYS A 164 -3.75 -35.55 -20.64
C CYS A 164 -3.62 -37.05 -20.30
N SER A 165 -2.89 -37.38 -19.24
CA SER A 165 -2.70 -38.75 -18.76
C SER A 165 -4.04 -39.40 -18.32
N ASP A 166 -4.89 -38.60 -17.68
CA ASP A 166 -6.20 -39.06 -17.19
C ASP A 166 -7.27 -39.13 -18.26
N LEU A 167 -7.00 -38.66 -19.49
CA LEU A 167 -8.01 -38.64 -20.56
C LEU A 167 -8.55 -40.06 -20.90
N PHE A 168 -7.67 -41.04 -20.93
CA PHE A 168 -8.05 -42.44 -21.11
C PHE A 168 -8.17 -43.19 -19.77
N GLY A 169 -7.72 -42.62 -18.65
CA GLY A 169 -7.63 -43.24 -17.35
C GLY A 169 -6.20 -43.66 -17.01
N ASP A 170 -6.04 -44.49 -15.98
CA ASP A 170 -4.72 -44.86 -15.45
C ASP A 170 -3.90 -45.72 -16.45
N THR A 171 -4.49 -46.11 -17.58
CA THR A 171 -3.89 -47.01 -18.58
C THR A 171 -3.73 -46.26 -19.91
N ASN A 172 -2.58 -46.46 -20.57
CA ASN A 172 -2.39 -46.01 -21.94
C ASN A 172 -3.23 -46.87 -22.91
N PRO A 173 -3.93 -46.32 -23.94
CA PRO A 173 -4.74 -47.06 -24.88
C PRO A 173 -4.03 -48.28 -25.53
N TRP A 174 -2.73 -48.21 -25.73
CA TRP A 174 -1.95 -49.31 -26.30
C TRP A 174 -1.86 -50.54 -25.39
N PHE A 175 -1.95 -50.33 -24.07
CA PHE A 175 -1.84 -51.43 -23.09
C PHE A 175 -3.18 -51.79 -22.44
N ALA A 176 -4.25 -51.08 -22.79
CA ALA A 176 -5.58 -51.32 -22.24
C ALA A 176 -6.21 -52.59 -22.84
N SER A 177 -6.96 -53.33 -22.02
CA SER A 177 -7.76 -54.44 -22.46
C SER A 177 -8.94 -53.98 -23.33
N GLU A 178 -9.50 -54.89 -24.14
CA GLU A 178 -10.66 -54.58 -24.97
C GLU A 178 -11.91 -54.19 -24.16
N GLU A 179 -12.01 -54.69 -22.94
CA GLU A 179 -13.08 -54.31 -22.00
C GLU A 179 -12.91 -52.84 -21.51
N GLU A 180 -11.70 -52.46 -21.11
CA GLU A 180 -11.37 -51.06 -20.74
C GLU A 180 -11.58 -50.12 -21.93
N LYS A 181 -11.18 -50.50 -23.13
CA LYS A 181 -11.40 -49.68 -24.35
C LYS A 181 -12.88 -49.42 -24.59
N LYS A 182 -13.74 -50.46 -24.45
CA LYS A 182 -15.19 -50.32 -24.59
C LYS A 182 -15.80 -49.43 -23.53
N GLU A 183 -15.36 -49.53 -22.29
CA GLU A 183 -15.82 -48.65 -21.20
C GLU A 183 -15.48 -47.20 -21.48
N LYS A 184 -14.28 -46.90 -21.99
CA LYS A 184 -13.80 -45.54 -22.28
C LYS A 184 -14.40 -44.93 -23.55
N GLN A 185 -14.96 -45.74 -24.45
CA GLN A 185 -15.49 -45.31 -25.76
C GLN A 185 -16.52 -44.16 -25.65
N GLN A 186 -17.30 -44.09 -24.57
CA GLN A 186 -18.28 -43.01 -24.36
C GLN A 186 -17.68 -41.76 -23.71
N SER A 187 -16.59 -41.86 -22.96
CA SER A 187 -16.01 -40.79 -22.19
C SER A 187 -14.86 -40.05 -22.87
N VAL A 188 -14.17 -40.74 -23.81
CA VAL A 188 -13.04 -40.18 -24.57
C VAL A 188 -13.54 -39.78 -25.95
N THR A 189 -13.65 -38.47 -26.17
CA THR A 189 -14.15 -37.92 -27.44
C THR A 189 -13.07 -37.09 -28.13
N TYR A 190 -13.21 -36.91 -29.45
CA TYR A 190 -12.33 -35.99 -30.21
C TYR A 190 -12.34 -34.56 -29.68
N GLU A 191 -13.48 -34.07 -29.23
CA GLU A 191 -13.59 -32.73 -28.65
C GLU A 191 -12.71 -32.59 -27.40
N ARG A 192 -12.76 -33.56 -26.48
CA ARG A 192 -11.90 -33.57 -25.29
C ARG A 192 -10.42 -33.73 -25.66
N TYR A 193 -10.11 -34.58 -26.63
CA TYR A 193 -8.77 -34.75 -27.15
C TYR A 193 -8.23 -33.43 -27.70
N GLU A 194 -8.94 -32.77 -28.61
CA GLU A 194 -8.50 -31.50 -29.22
C GLU A 194 -8.30 -30.42 -28.21
N ASN A 195 -9.20 -30.29 -27.23
CA ASN A 195 -9.07 -29.32 -26.16
C ASN A 195 -7.78 -29.53 -25.35
N LEU A 196 -7.49 -30.76 -24.95
CA LEU A 196 -6.26 -31.09 -24.23
C LEU A 196 -5.02 -30.97 -25.12
N PHE A 197 -5.10 -31.32 -26.41
CA PHE A 197 -4.00 -31.14 -27.34
C PHE A 197 -3.60 -29.65 -27.46
N GLN A 198 -4.56 -28.74 -27.58
CA GLN A 198 -4.31 -27.33 -27.59
C GLN A 198 -3.67 -26.82 -26.26
N GLN A 199 -4.13 -27.33 -25.13
CA GLN A 199 -3.52 -27.01 -23.85
C GLN A 199 -2.10 -27.58 -23.75
N ALA A 200 -1.86 -28.81 -24.14
CA ALA A 200 -0.56 -29.45 -24.10
C ALA A 200 0.48 -28.73 -24.98
N THR A 201 0.07 -28.19 -26.14
CA THR A 201 0.97 -27.37 -26.98
C THR A 201 1.47 -26.12 -26.32
N ASN A 202 0.74 -25.59 -25.32
CA ASN A 202 1.08 -24.41 -24.55
C ASN A 202 1.91 -24.70 -23.28
N ILE A 203 2.18 -25.96 -22.94
CA ILE A 203 3.07 -26.33 -21.83
C ILE A 203 4.45 -25.72 -22.06
N GLN A 204 5.00 -25.08 -21.05
CA GLN A 204 6.32 -24.42 -21.12
C GLN A 204 7.47 -25.37 -20.77
N SER A 205 7.23 -26.36 -19.92
CA SER A 205 8.21 -27.41 -19.60
C SER A 205 8.38 -28.40 -20.77
N PRO A 206 9.56 -28.48 -21.43
CA PRO A 206 9.77 -29.36 -22.58
C PRO A 206 9.46 -30.82 -22.28
N THR A 207 9.92 -31.30 -21.13
CA THR A 207 9.70 -32.71 -20.72
C THR A 207 8.24 -33.02 -20.51
N LYS A 208 7.50 -32.15 -19.78
CA LYS A 208 6.06 -32.33 -19.55
C LYS A 208 5.26 -32.24 -20.83
N LYS A 209 5.65 -31.31 -21.72
CA LYS A 209 5.04 -31.16 -23.04
C LYS A 209 5.19 -32.42 -23.87
N GLU A 210 6.40 -32.95 -23.92
CA GLU A 210 6.70 -34.19 -24.65
C GLU A 210 5.88 -35.35 -24.10
N THR A 211 5.86 -35.55 -22.77
CA THR A 211 5.06 -36.60 -22.11
C THR A 211 3.58 -36.47 -22.45
N ALA A 212 3.00 -35.27 -22.32
CA ALA A 212 1.60 -35.01 -22.59
C ALA A 212 1.24 -35.28 -24.08
N LEU A 213 2.08 -34.80 -25.00
CA LEU A 213 1.84 -35.00 -26.45
C LEU A 213 1.97 -36.45 -26.87
N ASN A 214 2.96 -37.20 -26.37
CA ASN A 214 3.12 -38.62 -26.62
C ASN A 214 1.92 -39.44 -26.14
N TYR A 215 1.38 -39.08 -24.97
CA TYR A 215 0.19 -39.70 -24.45
C TYR A 215 -1.04 -39.42 -25.33
N LEU A 216 -1.23 -38.14 -25.70
CA LEU A 216 -2.32 -37.75 -26.61
C LEU A 216 -2.22 -38.37 -28.00
N GLU A 217 -1.01 -38.60 -28.50
CA GLU A 217 -0.82 -39.34 -29.79
C GLU A 217 -1.39 -40.73 -29.70
N SER A 218 -1.13 -41.47 -28.62
CA SER A 218 -1.70 -42.82 -28.42
C SER A 218 -3.23 -42.82 -28.32
N VAL A 219 -3.79 -41.77 -27.68
CA VAL A 219 -5.25 -41.59 -27.59
C VAL A 219 -5.85 -41.28 -28.98
N LYS A 220 -5.16 -40.46 -29.77
CA LYS A 220 -5.59 -40.15 -31.15
C LYS A 220 -5.64 -41.39 -32.02
N GLU A 221 -4.57 -42.20 -32.03
CA GLU A 221 -4.52 -43.43 -32.80
C GLU A 221 -5.68 -44.36 -32.44
N TRP A 222 -5.98 -44.47 -31.16
CA TRP A 222 -7.13 -45.25 -30.69
C TRP A 222 -8.46 -44.67 -31.18
N LEU A 223 -8.66 -43.34 -31.12
CA LEU A 223 -9.86 -42.67 -31.63
C LEU A 223 -10.04 -42.85 -33.14
N ASP A 224 -8.94 -42.73 -33.91
CA ASP A 224 -8.94 -42.90 -35.36
C ASP A 224 -9.36 -44.34 -35.76
N GLN A 225 -8.92 -45.38 -35.01
CA GLN A 225 -9.33 -46.74 -35.19
C GLN A 225 -10.82 -46.98 -34.93
N GLN A 226 -11.40 -46.27 -33.95
CA GLN A 226 -12.83 -46.36 -33.63
C GLN A 226 -13.74 -45.79 -34.74
N GLN A 227 -13.24 -44.86 -35.55
CA GLN A 227 -14.00 -44.30 -36.68
C GLN A 227 -13.98 -45.18 -37.93
N GLN A 228 -13.01 -46.11 -38.01
CA GLN A 228 -12.86 -46.99 -39.18
C GLN A 228 -13.65 -48.31 -39.04
N ASN A 229 -14.13 -48.63 -37.85
CA ASN A 229 -14.95 -49.78 -37.52
C ASN A 229 -16.42 -49.41 -37.37
#